data_eb6da8608d3647d8808db433fb281db8
#
_entry.id   eb6da8608d3647d8808db433fb281db8
#
_cell.length_a   1.000
_cell.length_b   1.000
_cell.length_c   1.000
_cell.angle_alpha   90.00
_cell.angle_beta   90.00
_cell.angle_gamma   90.00
#
_symmetry.space_group_name_H-M   'P 1'
#
loop_
_entity.id
_entity.type
_entity.pdbx_description
1 polymer ?
#
loop_
_entity_poly.entity_id
_entity_poly.type
_entity_poly.pdbx_seq_one_letter_code
_entity_poly.pdbx_strand_id
1 'polypeptide(L)'
;MNEAVSRQGAGAPRWSFSALDALVSLLALALLAGVAIPSHQGATTAAREQEVRAVAASLDGAAHFAHSLWQAQGAPQEIKVRRGRVAMVNGYPSAQGVALLLEESELLGFDASAGTLRHRDARQGDRCAVRYRSSARVGEPPSIALALDGC
;
A
#
# COMPACT_ATOMS: atom_id res chain seq x y z
N MET A 1 -73.67 20.29 -14.15
CA MET A 1 -72.54 20.42 -15.09
C MET A 1 -71.36 19.72 -14.47
N ASN A 2 -71.17 18.45 -14.84
CA ASN A 2 -70.09 17.59 -14.35
C ASN A 2 -69.12 17.30 -15.50
N GLU A 3 -67.97 17.90 -15.49
CA GLU A 3 -66.88 17.55 -16.42
C GLU A 3 -66.07 16.39 -15.82
N ALA A 4 -66.18 15.23 -16.44
CA ALA A 4 -65.39 14.07 -16.14
C ALA A 4 -64.00 14.23 -16.80
N VAL A 5 -62.97 14.47 -15.95
CA VAL A 5 -61.57 14.46 -16.36
C VAL A 5 -61.13 13.02 -16.63
N SER A 6 -61.02 12.66 -17.87
CA SER A 6 -60.44 11.38 -18.35
C SER A 6 -58.95 11.35 -18.04
N ARG A 7 -58.56 10.52 -17.07
CA ARG A 7 -57.14 10.17 -16.84
C ARG A 7 -56.71 9.15 -17.86
N GLN A 8 -55.97 9.64 -18.90
CA GLN A 8 -55.22 8.79 -19.79
C GLN A 8 -54.09 8.13 -18.97
N GLY A 9 -54.20 6.84 -18.75
CA GLY A 9 -53.15 6.03 -18.13
C GLY A 9 -51.98 5.91 -19.13
N ALA A 10 -50.85 6.54 -18.80
CA ALA A 10 -49.59 6.32 -19.50
C ALA A 10 -49.17 4.84 -19.31
N GLY A 11 -49.37 4.05 -20.39
CA GLY A 11 -48.88 2.67 -20.41
C GLY A 11 -47.38 2.65 -20.30
N ALA A 12 -46.83 2.05 -19.27
CA ALA A 12 -45.42 1.81 -19.13
C ALA A 12 -44.89 0.99 -20.32
N PRO A 13 -43.74 1.32 -20.90
CA PRO A 13 -43.18 0.58 -22.01
C PRO A 13 -42.89 -0.85 -21.56
N ARG A 14 -43.57 -1.82 -22.19
CA ARG A 14 -43.29 -3.22 -22.02
C ARG A 14 -42.04 -3.58 -22.82
N TRP A 15 -40.91 -3.60 -22.17
CA TRP A 15 -39.64 -4.08 -22.74
C TRP A 15 -39.74 -5.59 -22.93
N SER A 16 -40.07 -6.05 -24.13
CA SER A 16 -40.00 -7.47 -24.47
C SER A 16 -38.55 -7.81 -24.79
N PHE A 17 -37.82 -8.30 -23.80
CA PHE A 17 -36.49 -8.84 -24.03
C PHE A 17 -36.58 -10.10 -24.85
N SER A 18 -36.05 -10.07 -26.06
CA SER A 18 -35.89 -11.22 -26.90
C SER A 18 -34.73 -12.08 -26.37
N ALA A 19 -34.78 -13.40 -26.57
CA ALA A 19 -33.66 -14.28 -26.25
C ALA A 19 -32.35 -13.84 -26.93
N LEU A 20 -32.45 -13.22 -28.11
CA LEU A 20 -31.32 -12.63 -28.82
C LEU A 20 -30.73 -11.42 -28.08
N ASP A 21 -31.55 -10.53 -27.52
CA ASP A 21 -31.07 -9.37 -26.77
C ASP A 21 -30.33 -9.81 -25.50
N ALA A 22 -30.81 -10.86 -24.84
CA ALA A 22 -30.12 -11.43 -23.66
C ALA A 22 -28.76 -12.03 -24.04
N LEU A 23 -28.69 -12.71 -25.17
CA LEU A 23 -27.47 -13.35 -25.66
C LEU A 23 -26.42 -12.32 -26.09
N VAL A 24 -26.82 -11.27 -26.78
CA VAL A 24 -25.94 -10.16 -27.15
C VAL A 24 -25.43 -9.40 -25.91
N SER A 25 -26.31 -9.18 -24.93
CA SER A 25 -25.93 -8.51 -23.68
C SER A 25 -24.94 -9.34 -22.86
N LEU A 26 -25.11 -10.66 -22.77
CA LEU A 26 -24.19 -11.57 -22.10
C LEU A 26 -22.83 -11.62 -22.81
N LEU A 27 -22.82 -11.61 -24.14
CA LEU A 27 -21.58 -11.60 -24.93
C LEU A 27 -20.80 -10.29 -24.74
N ALA A 28 -21.50 -9.16 -24.71
CA ALA A 28 -20.89 -7.84 -24.44
C ALA A 28 -20.30 -7.76 -23.03
N LEU A 29 -21.01 -8.28 -22.02
CA LEU A 29 -20.52 -8.34 -20.64
C LEU A 29 -19.30 -9.25 -20.51
N ALA A 30 -19.27 -10.39 -21.19
CA ALA A 30 -18.13 -11.31 -21.19
C ALA A 30 -16.89 -10.68 -21.84
N LEU A 31 -17.06 -9.93 -22.93
CA LEU A 31 -15.97 -9.19 -23.58
C LEU A 31 -15.41 -8.07 -22.68
N LEU A 32 -16.28 -7.30 -22.02
CA LEU A 32 -15.88 -6.25 -21.09
C LEU A 32 -15.13 -6.83 -19.87
N ALA A 33 -15.61 -7.94 -19.31
CA ALA A 33 -14.95 -8.63 -18.21
C ALA A 33 -13.57 -9.16 -18.62
N GLY A 34 -13.43 -9.71 -19.82
CA GLY A 34 -12.17 -10.24 -20.33
C GLY A 34 -11.07 -9.18 -20.49
N VAL A 35 -11.45 -7.93 -20.76
CA VAL A 35 -10.49 -6.79 -20.86
C VAL A 35 -10.21 -6.16 -19.49
N ALA A 36 -11.22 -6.07 -18.62
CA ALA A 36 -11.10 -5.37 -17.34
C ALA A 36 -10.20 -6.12 -16.33
N ILE A 37 -10.26 -7.47 -16.29
CA ILE A 37 -9.52 -8.26 -15.29
C ILE A 37 -8.01 -8.10 -15.41
N PRO A 38 -7.37 -8.23 -16.59
CA PRO A 38 -5.91 -8.06 -16.71
C PRO A 38 -5.44 -6.63 -16.37
N SER A 39 -6.19 -5.61 -16.78
CA SER A 39 -5.86 -4.21 -16.49
C SER A 39 -5.95 -3.90 -15.00
N HIS A 40 -6.93 -4.49 -14.31
CA HIS A 40 -7.10 -4.31 -12.86
C HIS A 40 -5.96 -4.98 -12.06
N GLN A 41 -5.50 -6.15 -12.48
CA GLN A 41 -4.35 -6.82 -11.84
C GLN A 41 -3.05 -6.04 -12.01
N GLY A 42 -2.80 -5.48 -13.18
CA GLY A 42 -1.66 -4.61 -13.43
C GLY A 42 -1.69 -3.33 -12.60
N ALA A 43 -2.86 -2.71 -12.46
CA ALA A 43 -3.04 -1.53 -11.62
C ALA A 43 -2.79 -1.83 -10.13
N THR A 44 -3.23 -2.98 -9.63
CA THR A 44 -2.99 -3.37 -8.23
C THR A 44 -1.53 -3.67 -7.95
N THR A 45 -0.80 -4.28 -8.87
CA THR A 45 0.65 -4.51 -8.77
C THR A 45 1.41 -3.18 -8.74
N ALA A 46 1.14 -2.29 -9.67
CA ALA A 46 1.76 -0.96 -9.70
C ALA A 46 1.48 -0.14 -8.43
N ALA A 47 0.27 -0.23 -7.88
CA ALA A 47 -0.09 0.42 -6.63
C ALA A 47 0.74 -0.11 -5.46
N ARG A 48 0.86 -1.44 -5.30
CA ARG A 48 1.68 -2.06 -4.25
C ARG A 48 3.16 -1.71 -4.36
N GLU A 49 3.70 -1.72 -5.58
CA GLU A 49 5.08 -1.28 -5.80
C GLU A 49 5.29 0.17 -5.35
N GLN A 50 4.32 1.05 -5.63
CA GLN A 50 4.39 2.44 -5.21
C GLN A 50 4.31 2.59 -3.70
N GLU A 51 3.47 1.82 -3.02
CA GLU A 51 3.39 1.76 -1.55
C GLU A 51 4.72 1.30 -0.94
N VAL A 52 5.33 0.26 -1.49
CA VAL A 52 6.65 -0.22 -1.04
C VAL A 52 7.73 0.85 -1.23
N ARG A 53 7.73 1.58 -2.35
CA ARG A 53 8.66 2.70 -2.58
C ARG A 53 8.42 3.87 -1.63
N ALA A 54 7.15 4.20 -1.35
CA ALA A 54 6.80 5.25 -0.42
C ALA A 54 7.27 4.95 1.00
N VAL A 55 7.01 3.74 1.49
CA VAL A 55 7.47 3.29 2.82
C VAL A 55 9.00 3.26 2.89
N ALA A 56 9.69 2.88 1.82
CA ALA A 56 11.14 2.91 1.78
C ALA A 56 11.69 4.34 1.91
N ALA A 57 11.07 5.31 1.24
CA ALA A 57 11.46 6.72 1.34
C ALA A 57 11.20 7.29 2.75
N SER A 58 10.04 6.95 3.36
CA SER A 58 9.74 7.32 4.74
C SER A 58 10.76 6.71 5.71
N LEU A 59 11.13 5.45 5.50
CA LEU A 59 12.11 4.75 6.33
C LEU A 59 13.50 5.37 6.24
N ASP A 60 13.93 5.77 5.05
CA ASP A 60 15.18 6.48 4.83
C ASP A 60 15.20 7.82 5.56
N GLY A 61 14.18 8.64 5.36
CA GLY A 61 14.01 9.92 6.05
C GLY A 61 13.98 9.77 7.57
N ALA A 62 13.26 8.79 8.09
CA ALA A 62 13.17 8.51 9.51
C ALA A 62 14.51 8.04 10.10
N ALA A 63 15.28 7.24 9.36
CA ALA A 63 16.61 6.80 9.79
C ALA A 63 17.61 7.97 9.88
N HIS A 64 17.59 8.88 8.90
CA HIS A 64 18.41 10.08 8.91
C HIS A 64 17.99 11.07 10.00
N PHE A 65 16.69 11.24 10.24
CA PHE A 65 16.18 12.05 11.34
C PHE A 65 16.63 11.48 12.69
N ALA A 66 16.53 10.15 12.89
CA ALA A 66 16.99 9.49 14.09
C ALA A 66 18.50 9.66 14.32
N HIS A 67 19.30 9.65 13.25
CA HIS A 67 20.73 9.93 13.31
C HIS A 67 21.02 11.36 13.80
N SER A 68 20.32 12.35 13.26
CA SER A 68 20.44 13.74 13.68
C SER A 68 20.05 13.93 15.17
N LEU A 69 18.98 13.27 15.59
CA LEU A 69 18.54 13.27 16.98
C LEU A 69 19.57 12.61 17.91
N TRP A 70 20.15 11.50 17.48
CA TRP A 70 21.21 10.80 18.18
C TRP A 70 22.44 11.67 18.40
N GLN A 71 22.88 12.41 17.37
CA GLN A 71 23.99 13.36 17.48
C GLN A 71 23.67 14.49 18.47
N ALA A 72 22.47 15.06 18.39
CA ALA A 72 22.04 16.15 19.28
C ALA A 72 21.94 15.73 20.75
N GLN A 73 21.71 14.43 21.04
CA GLN A 73 21.62 13.89 22.39
C GLN A 73 22.98 13.40 22.93
N GLY A 74 24.07 13.60 22.24
CA GLY A 74 25.41 13.17 22.70
C GLY A 74 25.69 11.69 22.42
N ALA A 75 25.14 11.17 21.36
CA ALA A 75 25.39 9.81 20.85
C ALA A 75 25.07 8.66 21.84
N PRO A 76 23.85 8.61 22.43
CA PRO A 76 23.47 7.56 23.37
C PRO A 76 23.31 6.21 22.67
N GLN A 77 23.31 5.12 23.44
CA GLN A 77 23.04 3.77 22.91
C GLN A 77 21.60 3.59 22.41
N GLU A 78 20.68 4.34 22.98
CA GLU A 78 19.25 4.33 22.61
C GLU A 78 18.73 5.76 22.54
N ILE A 79 17.83 6.01 21.59
CA ILE A 79 17.05 7.25 21.51
C ILE A 79 15.59 6.97 21.89
N LYS A 80 14.97 7.94 22.56
CA LYS A 80 13.54 7.90 22.87
C LYS A 80 12.76 8.52 21.72
N VAL A 81 11.82 7.75 21.18
CA VAL A 81 10.88 8.19 20.14
C VAL A 81 9.44 8.05 20.65
N ARG A 82 8.46 8.57 19.90
CA ARG A 82 7.06 8.58 20.33
C ARG A 82 6.51 7.16 20.63
N ARG A 83 6.92 6.16 19.87
CA ARG A 83 6.45 4.77 19.97
C ARG A 83 7.34 3.87 20.84
N GLY A 84 8.37 4.41 21.49
CA GLY A 84 9.23 3.62 22.37
C GLY A 84 10.67 4.06 22.39
N ARG A 85 11.57 3.10 22.60
CA ARG A 85 13.02 3.30 22.55
C ARG A 85 13.58 2.53 21.37
N VAL A 86 14.51 3.17 20.68
CA VAL A 86 15.18 2.61 19.50
C VAL A 86 16.67 2.50 19.80
N ALA A 87 17.18 1.27 19.80
CA ALA A 87 18.60 1.03 19.91
C ALA A 87 19.33 1.55 18.67
N MET A 88 20.47 2.21 18.88
CA MET A 88 21.31 2.78 17.84
C MET A 88 22.53 1.89 17.58
N VAL A 89 22.83 1.67 16.30
CA VAL A 89 23.99 0.90 15.85
C VAL A 89 24.79 1.78 14.90
N ASN A 90 26.02 2.10 15.26
CA ASN A 90 26.91 2.97 14.48
C ASN A 90 26.28 4.35 14.13
N GLY A 91 25.42 4.84 15.02
CA GLY A 91 24.74 6.14 14.86
C GLY A 91 23.42 6.08 14.10
N TYR A 92 22.97 4.91 13.65
CA TYR A 92 21.69 4.71 12.98
C TYR A 92 20.80 3.71 13.71
N PRO A 93 19.50 3.72 13.48
CA PRO A 93 18.58 2.78 14.12
C PRO A 93 18.94 1.32 13.87
N SER A 94 18.74 0.49 14.88
CA SER A 94 18.84 -0.96 14.71
C SER A 94 17.72 -1.49 13.80
N ALA A 95 17.96 -2.62 13.14
CA ALA A 95 16.97 -3.28 12.29
C ALA A 95 15.69 -3.67 13.07
N GLN A 96 15.82 -3.99 14.34
CA GLN A 96 14.68 -4.31 15.20
C GLN A 96 13.84 -3.09 15.57
N GLY A 97 14.49 -1.93 15.73
CA GLY A 97 13.84 -0.71 16.22
C GLY A 97 13.36 0.24 15.11
N VAL A 98 13.82 0.07 13.87
CA VAL A 98 13.56 1.05 12.81
C VAL A 98 12.07 1.25 12.51
N ALA A 99 11.25 0.21 12.60
CA ALA A 99 9.80 0.30 12.39
C ALA A 99 9.09 1.18 13.44
N LEU A 100 9.70 1.40 14.62
CA LEU A 100 9.16 2.30 15.64
C LEU A 100 9.28 3.78 15.28
N LEU A 101 10.06 4.10 14.25
CA LEU A 101 10.23 5.46 13.74
C LEU A 101 9.12 5.88 12.78
N LEU A 102 8.46 4.90 12.14
CA LEU A 102 7.38 5.14 11.19
C LEU A 102 6.05 5.37 11.92
N GLU A 103 5.15 6.14 11.31
CA GLU A 103 3.78 6.29 11.80
C GLU A 103 2.98 5.00 11.58
N GLU A 104 1.92 4.79 12.35
CA GLU A 104 1.04 3.63 12.16
C GLU A 104 0.36 3.62 10.80
N SER A 105 0.02 4.82 10.29
CA SER A 105 -0.57 5.00 8.97
C SER A 105 0.36 4.56 7.83
N GLU A 106 1.68 4.73 8.00
CA GLU A 106 2.69 4.31 7.02
C GLU A 106 2.90 2.79 7.04
N LEU A 107 2.59 2.14 8.16
CA LEU A 107 2.66 0.68 8.33
C LEU A 107 1.34 -0.03 7.98
N LEU A 108 0.27 0.71 7.62
CA LEU A 108 -0.95 0.10 7.12
C LEU A 108 -0.66 -0.73 5.88
N GLY A 109 -1.08 -2.00 5.91
CA GLY A 109 -0.79 -2.93 4.81
C GLY A 109 0.58 -3.61 4.86
N PHE A 110 1.40 -3.34 5.89
CA PHE A 110 2.72 -3.97 6.04
C PHE A 110 2.84 -4.79 7.34
N ASP A 111 3.56 -5.90 7.24
CA ASP A 111 4.04 -6.66 8.39
C ASP A 111 5.52 -6.34 8.61
N ALA A 112 5.82 -5.71 9.75
CA ALA A 112 7.17 -5.31 10.10
C ALA A 112 7.83 -6.33 11.03
N SER A 113 9.01 -6.83 10.65
CA SER A 113 9.81 -7.75 11.46
C SER A 113 11.30 -7.58 11.18
N ALA A 114 12.08 -7.33 12.22
CA ALA A 114 13.55 -7.31 12.19
C ALA A 114 14.14 -6.54 10.98
N GLY A 115 13.61 -5.35 10.70
CA GLY A 115 14.06 -4.50 9.60
C GLY A 115 13.49 -4.86 8.22
N THR A 116 12.58 -5.82 8.14
CA THR A 116 11.87 -6.14 6.90
C THR A 116 10.41 -5.75 7.04
N LEU A 117 9.90 -4.95 6.07
CA LEU A 117 8.49 -4.57 5.97
C LEU A 117 7.92 -5.26 4.72
N ARG A 118 7.07 -6.27 4.91
CA ARG A 118 6.42 -7.04 3.85
C ARG A 118 5.02 -6.52 3.60
N HIS A 119 4.66 -6.37 2.34
CA HIS A 119 3.30 -6.00 1.97
C HIS A 119 2.35 -7.20 2.21
N ARG A 120 1.29 -7.01 3.01
CA ARG A 120 0.35 -8.10 3.42
C ARG A 120 -0.40 -8.72 2.26
N ASP A 121 -0.86 -7.89 1.33
CA ASP A 121 -1.69 -8.32 0.20
C ASP A 121 -0.87 -8.81 -1.00
N ALA A 122 0.45 -8.91 -0.87
CA ALA A 122 1.29 -9.43 -1.90
C ALA A 122 1.23 -10.96 -1.94
N ARG A 123 1.19 -11.53 -3.14
CA ARG A 123 1.20 -13.00 -3.32
C ARG A 123 2.46 -13.65 -2.75
N GLN A 124 3.57 -12.94 -2.83
CA GLN A 124 4.87 -13.35 -2.31
C GLN A 124 5.47 -12.21 -1.48
N GLY A 125 5.06 -12.10 -0.22
CA GLY A 125 5.42 -11.00 0.67
C GLY A 125 6.93 -10.76 0.78
N ASP A 126 7.77 -11.79 0.74
CA ASP A 126 9.23 -11.65 0.77
C ASP A 126 9.81 -11.00 -0.48
N ARG A 127 9.05 -11.00 -1.59
CA ARG A 127 9.40 -10.38 -2.88
C ARG A 127 8.63 -9.08 -3.14
N CYS A 128 7.83 -8.63 -2.17
CA CYS A 128 7.16 -7.33 -2.15
C CYS A 128 7.42 -6.69 -0.78
N ALA A 129 8.64 -6.20 -0.59
CA ALA A 129 9.13 -5.79 0.71
C ALA A 129 10.21 -4.71 0.64
N VAL A 130 10.34 -3.97 1.74
CA VAL A 130 11.49 -3.14 2.06
C VAL A 130 12.36 -3.89 3.07
N ARG A 131 13.66 -3.92 2.82
CA ARG A 131 14.65 -4.51 3.74
C ARG A 131 15.62 -3.43 4.19
N TYR A 132 15.55 -3.11 5.46
CA TYR A 132 16.48 -2.21 6.14
C TYR A 132 17.60 -3.01 6.81
N ARG A 133 18.82 -2.56 6.64
CA ARG A 133 19.99 -3.05 7.38
C ARG A 133 20.67 -1.88 8.06
N SER A 134 20.91 -2.03 9.35
CA SER A 134 21.66 -1.03 10.13
C SER A 134 23.04 -0.80 9.50
N SER A 135 23.59 0.40 9.74
CA SER A 135 24.94 0.74 9.30
C SER A 135 25.97 -0.29 9.76
N ALA A 136 26.85 -0.69 8.85
CA ALA A 136 27.93 -1.62 9.15
C ALA A 136 29.09 -0.94 9.87
N ARG A 137 29.31 0.36 9.66
CA ARG A 137 30.39 1.15 10.24
C ARG A 137 29.92 2.51 10.71
N VAL A 138 30.61 3.06 11.71
CA VAL A 138 30.33 4.42 12.18
C VAL A 138 30.49 5.44 11.05
N GLY A 139 29.48 6.29 10.87
CA GLY A 139 29.47 7.33 9.83
C GLY A 139 28.97 6.87 8.45
N GLU A 140 28.73 5.57 8.23
CA GLU A 140 28.08 5.09 7.01
C GLU A 140 26.54 5.06 7.18
N PRO A 141 25.77 5.43 6.14
CA PRO A 141 24.32 5.33 6.18
C PRO A 141 23.87 3.84 6.19
N PRO A 142 22.66 3.57 6.68
CA PRO A 142 22.06 2.24 6.57
C PRO A 142 21.77 1.88 5.12
N SER A 143 21.59 0.61 4.83
CA SER A 143 21.16 0.18 3.50
C SER A 143 19.68 -0.17 3.47
N ILE A 144 18.99 0.33 2.45
CA ILE A 144 17.57 0.04 2.19
C ILE A 144 17.47 -0.62 0.82
N ALA A 145 16.99 -1.86 0.81
CA ALA A 145 16.80 -2.64 -0.42
C ALA A 145 15.32 -2.90 -0.67
N LEU A 146 14.90 -2.79 -1.93
CA LEU A 146 13.54 -3.05 -2.38
C LEU A 146 13.46 -4.41 -3.07
N ALA A 147 12.43 -5.18 -2.77
CA ALA A 147 12.02 -6.35 -3.52
C ALA A 147 10.63 -6.07 -4.08
N LEU A 148 10.48 -5.95 -5.40
CA LEU A 148 9.25 -5.51 -6.05
C LEU A 148 8.65 -6.56 -6.99
N ASP A 149 9.41 -7.59 -7.33
CA ASP A 149 9.08 -8.61 -8.32
C ASP A 149 7.97 -9.58 -7.87
N GLY A 150 7.53 -9.48 -6.62
CA GLY A 150 6.41 -10.23 -6.05
C GLY A 150 5.20 -9.38 -5.66
N CYS A 151 5.21 -8.07 -5.97
CA CYS A 151 4.08 -7.21 -5.72
C CYS A 151 2.92 -7.49 -6.69
#